data_395beae5828025fe9627568b524aa8b6
#
_entry.id   395beae5828025fe9627568b524aa8b6
#
_cell.length_a   1.000
_cell.length_b   1.000
_cell.length_c   1.000
_cell.angle_alpha   90.00
_cell.angle_beta   90.00
_cell.angle_gamma   90.00
#
_symmetry.space_group_name_H-M   'P 1'
#
loop_
_entity.id
_entity.type
_entity.pdbx_description
1 polymer ?
#
loop_
_entity_poly.entity_id
_entity_poly.type
_entity_poly.pdbx_seq_one_letter_code
_entity_poly.pdbx_strand_id
1 'polypeptide(L)'
;MLTKKHLSLKWIVGLLFVFIWVSAANSQSPDFKKNIYPVGKLKPTDSVLKVKVGDPAPDFTLPAVRGGKVTLSQYRGKKNVVLSFVPAAWTPVCSDQWPGYNIAQEFFDENDAILLGITVDNIPTLYAWTNQMCMGGGNLWFPVLSDFWPHGSVAQRYGILRSDGVSERALFVIDKKGIIRYIDVHDINERPRLEVLVGELEKLNK
;
A
#
# COMPACT_ATOMS: atom_id res chain seq x y z
N MET A 1 4.07 57.12 13.20
CA MET A 1 5.04 56.02 13.30
C MET A 1 4.24 54.71 13.19
N LEU A 2 4.12 54.17 11.98
CA LEU A 2 3.28 52.99 11.67
C LEU A 2 4.18 51.74 11.60
N THR A 3 4.04 50.85 12.56
CA THR A 3 4.76 49.57 12.57
C THR A 3 4.12 48.60 11.60
N LYS A 4 4.80 48.27 10.50
CA LYS A 4 4.45 47.21 9.58
C LYS A 4 4.60 45.84 10.30
N LYS A 5 3.48 45.15 10.59
CA LYS A 5 3.50 43.73 10.99
C LYS A 5 3.87 42.89 9.77
N HIS A 6 5.05 42.29 9.79
CA HIS A 6 5.44 41.24 8.85
C HIS A 6 4.60 39.99 9.12
N LEU A 7 3.62 39.74 8.27
CA LEU A 7 2.91 38.46 8.25
C LEU A 7 3.90 37.41 7.74
N SER A 8 4.23 36.41 8.55
CA SER A 8 5.28 35.46 8.21
C SER A 8 4.85 34.57 7.04
N LEU A 9 5.72 34.48 6.05
CA LEU A 9 5.57 33.70 4.81
C LEU A 9 5.21 32.21 5.06
N LYS A 10 5.48 31.70 6.26
CA LYS A 10 5.19 30.32 6.67
C LYS A 10 3.70 29.94 6.69
N TRP A 11 2.80 30.90 6.92
CA TRP A 11 1.35 30.67 6.93
C TRP A 11 0.73 30.58 5.53
N ILE A 12 1.35 31.21 4.54
CA ILE A 12 0.87 31.22 3.14
C ILE A 12 1.20 29.88 2.47
N VAL A 13 2.34 29.27 2.82
CA VAL A 13 2.75 27.96 2.29
C VAL A 13 1.84 26.85 2.83
N GLY A 14 1.42 26.91 4.10
CA GLY A 14 0.51 25.92 4.69
C GLY A 14 -0.89 25.90 4.07
N LEU A 15 -1.42 27.06 3.67
CA LEU A 15 -2.74 27.16 3.00
C LEU A 15 -2.73 26.67 1.56
N LEU A 16 -1.62 26.83 0.83
CA LEU A 16 -1.44 26.28 -0.52
C LEU A 16 -1.36 24.76 -0.54
N PHE A 17 -0.77 24.13 0.49
CA PHE A 17 -0.70 22.67 0.59
C PHE A 17 -2.07 22.02 0.81
N VAL A 18 -2.98 22.64 1.56
CA VAL A 18 -4.33 22.11 1.80
C VAL A 18 -5.17 22.11 0.51
N PHE A 19 -4.99 23.09 -0.38
CA PHE A 19 -5.73 23.16 -1.65
C PHE A 19 -5.22 22.17 -2.71
N ILE A 20 -3.93 21.81 -2.71
CA ILE A 20 -3.35 20.83 -3.65
C ILE A 20 -3.86 19.42 -3.34
N TRP A 21 -4.12 19.09 -2.07
CA TRP A 21 -4.63 17.77 -1.66
C TRP A 21 -6.05 17.45 -2.13
N VAL A 22 -6.91 18.44 -2.28
CA VAL A 22 -8.29 18.23 -2.74
C VAL A 22 -8.34 17.95 -4.25
N SER A 23 -7.37 18.44 -5.01
CA SER A 23 -7.31 18.24 -6.47
C SER A 23 -6.69 16.88 -6.87
N ALA A 24 -5.82 16.30 -6.06
CA ALA A 24 -5.16 15.03 -6.36
C ALA A 24 -6.08 13.80 -6.21
N ALA A 25 -7.11 13.89 -5.37
CA ALA A 25 -8.05 12.79 -5.15
C ALA A 25 -8.94 12.47 -6.39
N ASN A 26 -8.91 13.31 -7.42
CA ASN A 26 -9.73 13.14 -8.64
C ASN A 26 -8.92 12.83 -9.90
N SER A 27 -7.70 12.36 -9.74
CA SER A 27 -6.72 12.27 -10.82
C SER A 27 -6.74 10.98 -11.65
N GLN A 28 -7.68 10.08 -11.41
CA GLN A 28 -7.85 8.88 -12.25
C GLN A 28 -8.54 9.24 -13.57
N SER A 29 -8.07 8.67 -14.70
CA SER A 29 -8.69 8.92 -15.99
C SER A 29 -10.15 8.46 -15.98
N PRO A 30 -11.06 9.15 -16.72
CA PRO A 30 -12.44 8.72 -16.84
C PRO A 30 -12.58 7.27 -17.34
N ASP A 31 -11.66 6.82 -18.18
CA ASP A 31 -11.65 5.45 -18.71
C ASP A 31 -11.22 4.43 -17.67
N PHE A 32 -10.30 4.77 -16.78
CA PHE A 32 -9.94 3.89 -15.65
C PHE A 32 -11.15 3.61 -14.76
N LYS A 33 -11.92 4.65 -14.41
CA LYS A 33 -13.12 4.52 -13.57
C LYS A 33 -14.19 3.61 -14.19
N LYS A 34 -14.33 3.61 -15.51
CA LYS A 34 -15.28 2.72 -16.21
C LYS A 34 -14.92 1.25 -16.13
N ASN A 35 -13.62 0.94 -15.96
CA ASN A 35 -13.11 -0.41 -15.87
C ASN A 35 -13.13 -0.97 -14.44
N ILE A 36 -13.47 -0.15 -13.44
CA ILE A 36 -13.57 -0.61 -12.06
C ILE A 36 -14.80 -1.50 -11.90
N TYR A 37 -14.56 -2.74 -11.47
CA TYR A 37 -15.64 -3.70 -11.20
C TYR A 37 -16.35 -3.33 -9.89
N PRO A 38 -17.68 -3.09 -9.94
CA PRO A 38 -18.43 -2.74 -8.75
C PRO A 38 -18.59 -3.97 -7.86
N VAL A 39 -17.95 -3.95 -6.70
CA VAL A 39 -18.16 -4.95 -5.65
C VAL A 39 -19.23 -4.45 -4.67
N GLY A 40 -20.12 -5.34 -4.24
CA GLY A 40 -21.05 -5.05 -3.15
C GLY A 40 -20.33 -4.95 -1.80
N LYS A 41 -21.11 -4.77 -0.73
CA LYS A 41 -20.57 -4.83 0.63
C LYS A 41 -20.15 -6.25 0.96
N LEU A 42 -18.88 -6.44 1.30
CA LEU A 42 -18.28 -7.72 1.65
C LEU A 42 -18.23 -7.88 3.17
N LYS A 43 -18.10 -9.13 3.65
CA LYS A 43 -17.80 -9.42 5.05
C LYS A 43 -16.47 -8.74 5.43
N PRO A 44 -16.42 -7.90 6.47
CA PRO A 44 -15.25 -7.09 6.80
C PRO A 44 -13.94 -7.88 6.87
N THR A 45 -13.93 -9.00 7.56
CA THR A 45 -12.82 -9.95 7.69
C THR A 45 -13.32 -11.38 7.58
N ASP A 46 -12.58 -12.24 6.88
CA ASP A 46 -12.98 -13.64 6.62
C ASP A 46 -11.83 -14.64 6.81
N SER A 47 -10.79 -14.24 7.52
CA SER A 47 -9.60 -15.06 7.74
C SER A 47 -9.15 -15.04 9.20
N VAL A 48 -8.17 -15.88 9.53
CA VAL A 48 -7.57 -15.95 10.87
C VAL A 48 -6.05 -15.82 10.74
N LEU A 49 -5.48 -14.77 11.35
CA LEU A 49 -4.05 -14.51 11.37
C LEU A 49 -3.26 -15.72 11.88
N LYS A 50 -2.15 -16.03 11.21
CA LYS A 50 -1.17 -17.05 11.59
C LYS A 50 0.13 -16.46 12.13
N VAL A 51 0.24 -15.15 12.13
CA VAL A 51 1.40 -14.39 12.63
C VAL A 51 0.93 -13.32 13.60
N LYS A 52 1.83 -12.86 14.47
CA LYS A 52 1.59 -11.77 15.43
C LYS A 52 2.76 -10.78 15.45
N VAL A 53 2.53 -9.62 16.03
CA VAL A 53 3.59 -8.64 16.31
C VAL A 53 4.67 -9.31 17.19
N GLY A 54 5.93 -9.13 16.77
CA GLY A 54 7.10 -9.76 17.40
C GLY A 54 7.58 -11.03 16.71
N ASP A 55 6.78 -11.65 15.85
CA ASP A 55 7.21 -12.83 15.08
C ASP A 55 8.15 -12.43 13.93
N PRO A 56 9.08 -13.30 13.54
CA PRO A 56 9.74 -13.19 12.25
C PRO A 56 8.72 -13.26 11.11
N ALA A 57 8.80 -12.31 10.18
CA ALA A 57 7.94 -12.31 9.01
C ALA A 57 8.23 -13.54 8.13
N PRO A 58 7.21 -14.35 7.77
CA PRO A 58 7.36 -15.46 6.84
C PRO A 58 7.97 -14.99 5.52
N ASP A 59 9.14 -15.53 5.15
CA ASP A 59 9.84 -15.16 3.92
C ASP A 59 9.11 -15.66 2.68
N PHE A 60 9.26 -14.94 1.58
CA PHE A 60 8.67 -15.32 0.30
C PHE A 60 9.51 -14.81 -0.87
N THR A 61 9.27 -15.40 -2.04
CA THR A 61 9.77 -14.92 -3.33
C THR A 61 8.61 -14.90 -4.31
N LEU A 62 8.23 -13.72 -4.78
CA LEU A 62 7.11 -13.52 -5.70
C LEU A 62 7.57 -12.85 -7.00
N PRO A 63 6.93 -13.16 -8.15
CA PRO A 63 7.16 -12.45 -9.40
C PRO A 63 6.64 -11.01 -9.30
N ALA A 64 7.38 -10.08 -9.91
CA ALA A 64 7.03 -8.67 -9.95
C ALA A 64 6.50 -8.25 -11.33
N VAL A 65 5.53 -7.34 -11.36
CA VAL A 65 4.90 -6.82 -12.59
C VAL A 65 5.92 -6.26 -13.58
N ARG A 66 7.00 -5.66 -13.09
CA ARG A 66 8.07 -5.07 -13.94
C ARG A 66 9.18 -6.05 -14.29
N GLY A 67 8.94 -7.33 -14.09
CA GLY A 67 9.90 -8.40 -14.34
C GLY A 67 10.74 -8.75 -13.13
N GLY A 68 11.36 -9.92 -13.19
CA GLY A 68 12.14 -10.48 -12.10
C GLY A 68 11.27 -11.01 -10.95
N LYS A 69 11.91 -11.21 -9.81
CA LYS A 69 11.28 -11.67 -8.57
C LYS A 69 11.77 -10.82 -7.41
N VAL A 70 10.92 -10.65 -6.41
CA VAL A 70 11.25 -9.97 -5.16
C VAL A 70 11.17 -10.99 -4.03
N THR A 71 12.24 -11.06 -3.22
CA THR A 71 12.32 -11.88 -2.00
C THR A 71 12.26 -10.94 -0.80
N LEU A 72 11.40 -11.21 0.18
CA LEU A 72 11.26 -10.35 1.35
C LEU A 72 12.59 -10.18 2.10
N SER A 73 13.33 -11.27 2.29
CA SER A 73 14.61 -11.25 3.03
C SER A 73 15.72 -10.43 2.34
N GLN A 74 15.59 -10.05 1.07
CA GLN A 74 16.57 -9.19 0.39
C GLN A 74 16.69 -7.78 1.02
N TYR A 75 15.65 -7.35 1.74
CA TYR A 75 15.60 -6.06 2.44
C TYR A 75 16.14 -6.12 3.86
N ARG A 76 16.39 -7.32 4.40
CA ARG A 76 16.90 -7.49 5.76
C ARG A 76 18.24 -6.78 5.94
N GLY A 77 18.38 -6.03 7.01
CA GLY A 77 19.55 -5.20 7.30
C GLY A 77 19.63 -3.90 6.48
N LYS A 78 18.68 -3.67 5.56
CA LYS A 78 18.74 -2.54 4.62
C LYS A 78 17.57 -1.58 4.80
N LYS A 79 16.33 -2.07 4.73
CA LYS A 79 15.11 -1.24 4.77
C LYS A 79 14.05 -1.84 5.68
N ASN A 80 13.23 -1.01 6.25
CA ASN A 80 11.94 -1.41 6.78
C ASN A 80 11.03 -1.80 5.59
N VAL A 81 10.11 -2.73 5.80
CA VAL A 81 9.23 -3.20 4.73
C VAL A 81 7.78 -3.05 5.15
N VAL A 82 6.97 -2.45 4.28
CA VAL A 82 5.52 -2.47 4.40
C VAL A 82 4.97 -3.46 3.37
N LEU A 83 4.34 -4.54 3.83
CA LEU A 83 3.53 -5.38 2.95
C LEU A 83 2.12 -4.79 2.89
N SER A 84 1.67 -4.45 1.68
CA SER A 84 0.31 -3.98 1.43
C SER A 84 -0.43 -5.01 0.59
N PHE A 85 -1.19 -5.87 1.26
CA PHE A 85 -2.09 -6.80 0.59
C PHE A 85 -3.39 -6.10 0.23
N VAL A 86 -3.81 -6.25 -1.02
CA VAL A 86 -5.13 -5.81 -1.47
C VAL A 86 -5.88 -6.98 -2.12
N PRO A 87 -7.21 -7.08 -1.90
CA PRO A 87 -8.00 -8.22 -2.33
C PRO A 87 -7.93 -8.53 -3.82
N ALA A 88 -8.19 -7.54 -4.67
CA ALA A 88 -8.21 -7.77 -6.11
C ALA A 88 -7.98 -6.48 -6.89
N ALA A 89 -7.27 -6.60 -8.01
CA ALA A 89 -7.18 -5.56 -9.02
C ALA A 89 -8.57 -5.15 -9.54
N TRP A 90 -8.68 -3.92 -10.06
CA TRP A 90 -9.90 -3.40 -10.68
C TRP A 90 -11.11 -3.27 -9.75
N THR A 91 -10.90 -3.26 -8.42
CA THR A 91 -11.96 -3.00 -7.44
C THR A 91 -11.83 -1.59 -6.85
N PRO A 92 -12.93 -0.96 -6.37
CA PRO A 92 -12.93 0.46 -6.02
C PRO A 92 -11.88 0.84 -4.98
N VAL A 93 -11.90 0.20 -3.82
CA VAL A 93 -11.01 0.56 -2.70
C VAL A 93 -9.55 0.23 -3.00
N CYS A 94 -9.28 -0.90 -3.70
CA CYS A 94 -7.91 -1.25 -4.11
C CYS A 94 -7.33 -0.25 -5.10
N SER A 95 -8.17 0.23 -6.03
CA SER A 95 -7.79 1.21 -7.06
C SER A 95 -7.61 2.63 -6.51
N ASP A 96 -7.99 2.90 -5.28
CA ASP A 96 -7.76 4.16 -4.57
C ASP A 96 -6.59 4.06 -3.57
N GLN A 97 -6.37 2.89 -2.98
CA GLN A 97 -5.36 2.72 -1.93
C GLN A 97 -3.91 2.91 -2.44
N TRP A 98 -3.52 2.23 -3.51
CA TRP A 98 -2.15 2.29 -4.01
C TRP A 98 -1.77 3.61 -4.68
N PRO A 99 -2.65 4.30 -5.42
CA PRO A 99 -2.38 5.68 -5.84
C PRO A 99 -2.13 6.62 -4.65
N GLY A 100 -2.82 6.46 -3.54
CA GLY A 100 -2.58 7.22 -2.31
C GLY A 100 -1.17 6.99 -1.76
N TYR A 101 -0.70 5.73 -1.73
CA TYR A 101 0.67 5.41 -1.32
C TYR A 101 1.72 5.89 -2.33
N ASN A 102 1.36 5.95 -3.61
CA ASN A 102 2.26 6.47 -4.64
C ASN A 102 2.57 7.95 -4.44
N ILE A 103 1.59 8.74 -4.05
CA ILE A 103 1.76 10.17 -3.75
C ILE A 103 2.58 10.37 -2.47
N ALA A 104 2.48 9.43 -1.54
CA ALA A 104 3.09 9.49 -0.22
C ALA A 104 4.53 8.94 -0.15
N GLN A 105 5.22 8.77 -1.28
CA GLN A 105 6.56 8.17 -1.36
C GLN A 105 7.54 8.78 -0.36
N GLU A 106 7.55 10.10 -0.21
CA GLU A 106 8.47 10.82 0.67
C GLU A 106 8.42 10.31 2.12
N PHE A 107 7.21 10.02 2.65
CA PHE A 107 7.07 9.49 4.01
C PHE A 107 7.70 8.09 4.17
N PHE A 108 7.72 7.27 3.13
CA PHE A 108 8.40 5.98 3.17
C PHE A 108 9.91 6.15 3.09
N ASP A 109 10.40 7.06 2.24
CA ASP A 109 11.83 7.34 2.09
C ASP A 109 12.42 7.93 3.38
N GLU A 110 11.74 8.87 4.05
CA GLU A 110 12.12 9.44 5.34
C GLU A 110 12.23 8.37 6.46
N ASN A 111 11.46 7.30 6.36
CA ASN A 111 11.48 6.19 7.31
C ASN A 111 12.33 4.99 6.86
N ASP A 112 13.17 5.18 5.82
CA ASP A 112 13.99 4.13 5.22
C ASP A 112 13.19 2.85 4.96
N ALA A 113 11.98 3.03 4.43
CA ALA A 113 11.01 1.98 4.18
C ALA A 113 10.79 1.73 2.68
N ILE A 114 10.42 0.51 2.34
CA ILE A 114 9.92 0.10 1.04
C ILE A 114 8.51 -0.47 1.19
N LEU A 115 7.60 -0.12 0.29
CA LEU A 115 6.30 -0.76 0.19
C LEU A 115 6.36 -1.89 -0.83
N LEU A 116 5.75 -3.03 -0.53
CA LEU A 116 5.52 -4.13 -1.47
C LEU A 116 4.01 -4.32 -1.61
N GLY A 117 3.45 -3.99 -2.78
CA GLY A 117 2.05 -4.23 -3.10
C GLY A 117 1.85 -5.68 -3.51
N ILE A 118 0.91 -6.39 -2.89
CA ILE A 118 0.71 -7.83 -3.13
C ILE A 118 -0.77 -8.12 -3.36
N THR A 119 -1.08 -8.90 -4.38
CA THR A 119 -2.41 -9.47 -4.61
C THR A 119 -2.29 -10.91 -5.12
N VAL A 120 -3.41 -11.65 -5.10
CA VAL A 120 -3.51 -12.99 -5.71
C VAL A 120 -3.76 -12.94 -7.22
N ASP A 121 -3.81 -11.75 -7.83
CA ASP A 121 -3.98 -11.60 -9.28
C ASP A 121 -2.72 -12.00 -10.05
N ASN A 122 -2.89 -12.43 -11.31
CA ASN A 122 -1.78 -12.75 -12.19
C ASN A 122 -1.08 -11.50 -12.75
N ILE A 123 0.14 -11.68 -13.24
CA ILE A 123 0.99 -10.59 -13.77
C ILE A 123 0.32 -9.78 -14.89
N PRO A 124 -0.30 -10.38 -15.94
CA PRO A 124 -0.96 -9.59 -16.98
C PRO A 124 -2.07 -8.68 -16.46
N THR A 125 -2.89 -9.16 -15.53
CA THR A 125 -3.93 -8.38 -14.86
C THR A 125 -3.34 -7.19 -14.11
N LEU A 126 -2.32 -7.45 -13.30
CA LEU A 126 -1.63 -6.41 -12.51
C LEU A 126 -0.93 -5.39 -13.39
N TYR A 127 -0.31 -5.83 -14.50
CA TYR A 127 0.32 -4.94 -15.48
C TYR A 127 -0.70 -3.97 -16.08
N ALA A 128 -1.83 -4.48 -16.58
CA ALA A 128 -2.88 -3.66 -17.15
C ALA A 128 -3.47 -2.67 -16.11
N TRP A 129 -3.71 -3.16 -14.89
CA TRP A 129 -4.28 -2.35 -13.81
C TRP A 129 -3.34 -1.23 -13.37
N THR A 130 -2.08 -1.54 -13.09
CA THR A 130 -1.11 -0.55 -12.61
C THR A 130 -0.78 0.51 -13.67
N ASN A 131 -0.74 0.15 -14.95
CA ASN A 131 -0.54 1.10 -16.04
C ASN A 131 -1.69 2.11 -16.18
N GLN A 132 -2.94 1.69 -15.92
CA GLN A 132 -4.09 2.59 -15.98
C GLN A 132 -4.29 3.39 -14.70
N MET A 133 -3.85 2.88 -13.57
CA MET A 133 -3.94 3.52 -12.26
C MET A 133 -3.04 4.76 -12.17
N CYS A 134 -1.87 4.73 -12.81
CA CYS A 134 -0.92 5.82 -12.80
C CYS A 134 -1.21 6.80 -13.93
N MET A 135 -1.70 8.00 -13.61
CA MET A 135 -1.95 9.05 -14.59
C MET A 135 -0.68 9.47 -15.32
N GLY A 136 -0.83 9.74 -16.62
CA GLY A 136 0.27 10.23 -17.45
C GLY A 136 1.31 9.16 -17.79
N GLY A 137 1.00 7.85 -17.66
CA GLY A 137 1.92 6.76 -17.97
C GLY A 137 3.04 6.59 -16.93
N GLY A 138 2.89 7.19 -15.76
CA GLY A 138 3.80 7.01 -14.62
C GLY A 138 3.72 5.60 -14.03
N ASN A 139 4.67 5.28 -13.20
CA ASN A 139 4.77 3.99 -12.54
C ASN A 139 4.59 4.17 -11.03
N LEU A 140 4.06 3.16 -10.35
CA LEU A 140 4.19 3.08 -8.90
C LEU A 140 5.69 3.01 -8.54
N TRP A 141 6.12 3.76 -7.52
CA TRP A 141 7.52 3.75 -7.07
C TRP A 141 7.91 2.43 -6.38
N PHE A 142 6.92 1.66 -5.94
CA PHE A 142 7.11 0.40 -5.24
C PHE A 142 6.81 -0.83 -6.12
N PRO A 143 7.43 -1.97 -5.84
CA PRO A 143 7.13 -3.23 -6.53
C PRO A 143 5.70 -3.72 -6.29
N VAL A 144 5.04 -4.15 -7.36
CA VAL A 144 3.76 -4.88 -7.30
C VAL A 144 4.02 -6.33 -7.62
N LEU A 145 3.57 -7.20 -6.72
CA LEU A 145 3.90 -8.62 -6.70
C LEU A 145 2.63 -9.47 -6.84
N SER A 146 2.78 -10.60 -7.51
CA SER A 146 1.70 -11.55 -7.76
C SER A 146 1.85 -12.79 -6.89
N ASP A 147 0.90 -13.02 -5.99
CA ASP A 147 0.75 -14.25 -5.19
C ASP A 147 -0.25 -15.20 -5.86
N PHE A 148 -0.24 -15.21 -7.22
CA PHE A 148 -1.18 -15.98 -8.02
C PHE A 148 -0.91 -17.49 -7.96
N TRP A 149 0.36 -17.90 -7.98
CA TRP A 149 0.68 -19.33 -7.99
C TRP A 149 1.90 -19.69 -7.12
N PRO A 150 1.79 -20.73 -6.25
CA PRO A 150 0.55 -21.40 -5.84
C PRO A 150 -0.42 -20.39 -5.23
N HIS A 151 -1.71 -20.51 -5.57
CA HIS A 151 -2.71 -19.50 -5.30
C HIS A 151 -2.74 -19.03 -3.86
N GLY A 152 -2.46 -17.73 -3.62
CA GLY A 152 -2.50 -17.12 -2.31
C GLY A 152 -1.54 -17.72 -1.29
N SER A 153 -0.44 -18.37 -1.73
CA SER A 153 0.46 -19.09 -0.82
C SER A 153 1.11 -18.21 0.24
N VAL A 154 1.39 -16.95 -0.10
CA VAL A 154 1.92 -15.98 0.87
C VAL A 154 0.80 -15.51 1.78
N ALA A 155 -0.34 -15.10 1.22
CA ALA A 155 -1.51 -14.71 2.00
C ALA A 155 -1.93 -15.82 2.98
N GLN A 156 -1.89 -17.10 2.57
CA GLN A 156 -2.19 -18.24 3.43
C GLN A 156 -1.19 -18.41 4.59
N ARG A 157 0.10 -18.16 4.35
CA ARG A 157 1.13 -18.23 5.40
C ARG A 157 0.98 -17.14 6.45
N TYR A 158 0.56 -15.94 6.03
CA TYR A 158 0.25 -14.84 6.95
C TYR A 158 -1.13 -15.01 7.62
N GLY A 159 -1.98 -15.92 7.12
CA GLY A 159 -3.32 -16.16 7.64
C GLY A 159 -4.33 -15.10 7.21
N ILE A 160 -4.16 -14.57 6.01
CA ILE A 160 -5.01 -13.52 5.43
C ILE A 160 -5.62 -13.93 4.08
N LEU A 161 -5.57 -15.20 3.71
CA LEU A 161 -6.31 -15.72 2.54
C LEU A 161 -7.75 -15.97 2.98
N ARG A 162 -8.70 -15.35 2.30
CA ARG A 162 -10.14 -15.46 2.54
C ARG A 162 -10.72 -16.73 1.93
N SER A 163 -11.92 -17.10 2.35
CA SER A 163 -12.63 -18.28 1.83
C SER A 163 -13.04 -18.14 0.36
N ASP A 164 -13.18 -16.90 -0.14
CA ASP A 164 -13.48 -16.58 -1.54
C ASP A 164 -12.22 -16.57 -2.45
N GLY A 165 -11.05 -16.86 -1.89
CA GLY A 165 -9.79 -16.99 -2.62
C GLY A 165 -9.02 -15.68 -2.85
N VAL A 166 -9.52 -14.53 -2.42
CA VAL A 166 -8.75 -13.27 -2.43
C VAL A 166 -8.02 -13.07 -1.09
N SER A 167 -7.05 -12.16 -1.03
CA SER A 167 -6.45 -11.79 0.25
C SER A 167 -7.35 -10.82 1.01
N GLU A 168 -7.20 -10.76 2.34
CA GLU A 168 -7.69 -9.61 3.10
C GLU A 168 -7.02 -8.33 2.62
N ARG A 169 -7.61 -7.19 2.95
CA ARG A 169 -6.94 -5.91 2.95
C ARG A 169 -6.09 -5.84 4.20
N ALA A 170 -4.77 -6.03 4.06
CA ALA A 170 -3.91 -6.12 5.22
C ALA A 170 -2.60 -5.37 5.03
N LEU A 171 -2.11 -4.78 6.13
CA LEU A 171 -0.82 -4.13 6.22
C LEU A 171 0.05 -4.84 7.26
N PHE A 172 1.31 -5.08 6.91
CA PHE A 172 2.32 -5.54 7.85
C PHE A 172 3.51 -4.60 7.77
N VAL A 173 3.91 -4.02 8.91
CA VAL A 173 5.15 -3.26 9.00
C VAL A 173 6.22 -4.18 9.61
N ILE A 174 7.32 -4.34 8.90
CA ILE A 174 8.42 -5.25 9.22
C ILE A 174 9.68 -4.40 9.35
N ASP A 175 10.41 -4.57 10.45
CA ASP A 175 11.66 -3.85 10.68
C ASP A 175 12.83 -4.43 9.87
N LYS A 176 13.96 -3.74 9.88
CA LYS A 176 15.21 -4.19 9.22
C LYS A 176 15.73 -5.54 9.71
N LYS A 177 15.32 -6.00 10.90
CA LYS A 177 15.65 -7.34 11.40
C LYS A 177 14.75 -8.43 10.84
N GLY A 178 13.70 -8.05 10.11
CA GLY A 178 12.69 -8.97 9.57
C GLY A 178 11.62 -9.34 10.57
N ILE A 179 11.41 -8.53 11.62
CA ILE A 179 10.41 -8.76 12.67
C ILE A 179 9.17 -7.92 12.38
N ILE A 180 7.99 -8.51 12.50
CA ILE A 180 6.71 -7.83 12.37
C ILE A 180 6.53 -6.87 13.54
N ARG A 181 6.30 -5.59 13.25
CA ARG A 181 6.11 -4.54 14.27
C ARG A 181 4.69 -4.00 14.33
N TYR A 182 3.96 -4.13 13.24
CA TYR A 182 2.56 -3.74 13.17
C TYR A 182 1.80 -4.66 12.22
N ILE A 183 0.53 -4.91 12.55
CA ILE A 183 -0.43 -5.66 11.72
C ILE A 183 -1.75 -4.90 11.73
N ASP A 184 -2.31 -4.68 10.55
CA ASP A 184 -3.68 -4.21 10.35
C ASP A 184 -4.37 -5.14 9.35
N VAL A 185 -5.31 -5.94 9.80
CA VAL A 185 -6.28 -6.63 8.92
C VAL A 185 -7.52 -5.77 8.88
N HIS A 186 -7.55 -4.92 7.87
CA HIS A 186 -8.54 -3.86 7.75
C HIS A 186 -9.87 -4.35 7.20
N ASP A 187 -10.97 -3.62 7.50
CA ASP A 187 -12.25 -3.86 6.82
C ASP A 187 -12.04 -3.79 5.30
N ILE A 188 -12.36 -4.86 4.61
CA ILE A 188 -12.16 -4.97 3.16
C ILE A 188 -12.86 -3.85 2.38
N ASN A 189 -13.94 -3.28 2.95
CA ASN A 189 -14.75 -2.23 2.34
C ASN A 189 -14.16 -0.83 2.52
N GLU A 190 -13.13 -0.66 3.34
CA GLU A 190 -12.55 0.63 3.69
C GLU A 190 -11.05 0.68 3.38
N ARG A 191 -10.51 1.86 3.20
CA ARG A 191 -9.08 2.08 3.00
C ARG A 191 -8.39 2.33 4.34
N PRO A 192 -7.27 1.62 4.64
CA PRO A 192 -6.45 1.94 5.80
C PRO A 192 -5.98 3.40 5.77
N ARG A 193 -5.97 4.04 6.92
CA ARG A 193 -5.53 5.43 7.05
C ARG A 193 -4.02 5.54 6.91
N LEU A 194 -3.57 6.38 5.96
CA LEU A 194 -2.14 6.59 5.71
C LEU A 194 -1.40 7.12 6.94
N GLU A 195 -2.03 8.02 7.69
CA GLU A 195 -1.43 8.64 8.89
C GLU A 195 -1.10 7.60 9.96
N VAL A 196 -1.92 6.55 10.08
CA VAL A 196 -1.66 5.44 11.02
C VAL A 196 -0.43 4.67 10.56
N LEU A 197 -0.34 4.33 9.28
CA LEU A 197 0.79 3.61 8.71
C LEU A 197 2.10 4.39 8.87
N VAL A 198 2.08 5.69 8.56
CA VAL A 198 3.26 6.58 8.72
C VAL A 198 3.67 6.63 10.19
N GLY A 199 2.73 6.80 11.12
CA GLY A 199 3.02 6.80 12.56
C GLY A 199 3.63 5.48 13.05
N GLU A 200 3.28 4.34 12.47
CA GLU A 200 3.89 3.04 12.80
C GLU A 200 5.33 2.93 12.24
N LEU A 201 5.60 3.50 11.06
CA LEU A 201 6.96 3.58 10.52
C LEU A 201 7.87 4.49 11.35
N GLU A 202 7.38 5.64 11.79
CA GLU A 202 8.13 6.58 12.64
C GLU A 202 8.56 5.97 13.97
N LYS A 203 7.77 5.03 14.53
CA LYS A 203 8.13 4.32 15.77
C LYS A 203 9.37 3.43 15.61
N LEU A 204 9.67 2.99 14.38
CA LEU A 204 10.84 2.14 14.10
C LEU A 204 12.16 2.91 14.14
N ASN A 205 12.12 4.23 14.08
CA ASN A 205 13.30 5.12 14.06
C ASN A 205 13.61 5.71 15.45
N LYS A 206 12.84 5.35 16.47
CA LYS A 206 13.02 5.75 17.88
C LYS A 206 13.75 4.66 18.65
#